data_33168190cb3dabddc22ba63eaac6c738
#
_entry.id   33168190cb3dabddc22ba63eaac6c738
#
_cell.length_a   1.000
_cell.length_b   1.000
_cell.length_c   1.000
_cell.angle_alpha   90.00
_cell.angle_beta   90.00
_cell.angle_gamma   90.00
#
_symmetry.space_group_name_H-M   'P 1'
#
loop_
_entity.id
_entity.type
_entity.pdbx_description
1 polymer ?
#
loop_
_entity_poly.entity_id
_entity_poly.type
_entity_poly.pdbx_seq_one_letter_code
_entity_poly.pdbx_strand_id
1 'polypeptide(L)'
;MEVLNNYQRKKLDESDDGEFYSDPKFVYHLDSNFRNYLSYVYKNEIENNSTVLDLMSSWDSYLPQNKQYKKVIGHGLNKEELERNNSFNSFWTQNFNLSQKIPLDSKSIDYCLIVAAWQYLQYPEKLTKEIERILCDGGKFLVSFSNRAFWHKAPNIWTNSNEEERVKYVKSINYKRI
;
A
#
# COMPACT_ATOMS: atom_id res chain seq x y z
N MET A 1 -0.34 20.08 -5.52
CA MET A 1 -0.75 20.13 -6.95
C MET A 1 -1.41 18.82 -7.27
N GLU A 2 -2.57 18.81 -7.91
CA GLU A 2 -3.19 17.55 -8.36
C GLU A 2 -2.39 17.01 -9.56
N VAL A 3 -2.04 15.74 -9.49
CA VAL A 3 -1.24 15.07 -10.54
C VAL A 3 -2.15 14.39 -11.55
N LEU A 4 -3.31 13.91 -11.12
CA LEU A 4 -4.31 13.24 -11.95
C LEU A 4 -5.51 14.15 -12.20
N ASN A 5 -6.04 14.12 -13.41
CA ASN A 5 -7.32 14.78 -13.73
C ASN A 5 -8.51 13.88 -13.33
N ASN A 6 -9.73 14.42 -13.41
CA ASN A 6 -10.95 13.71 -13.00
C ASN A 6 -11.20 12.44 -13.81
N TYR A 7 -10.88 12.41 -15.10
CA TYR A 7 -11.04 11.22 -15.93
C TYR A 7 -10.09 10.11 -15.50
N GLN A 8 -8.84 10.45 -15.21
CA GLN A 8 -7.83 9.49 -14.79
C GLN A 8 -8.14 8.84 -13.43
N ARG A 9 -8.87 9.55 -12.55
CA ARG A 9 -9.30 9.06 -11.23
C ARG A 9 -10.52 8.14 -11.28
N LYS A 10 -11.34 8.22 -12.35
CA LYS A 10 -12.56 7.41 -12.45
C LYS A 10 -12.25 5.92 -12.51
N LYS A 11 -13.09 5.14 -11.84
CA LYS A 11 -13.14 3.69 -11.89
C LYS A 11 -14.29 3.24 -12.77
N LEU A 12 -14.27 2.02 -13.26
CA LEU A 12 -15.42 1.40 -13.93
C LEU A 12 -16.55 1.14 -12.93
N ASP A 13 -16.19 0.73 -11.71
CA ASP A 13 -17.10 0.55 -10.58
C ASP A 13 -16.70 1.53 -9.46
N GLU A 14 -17.51 2.58 -9.30
CA GLU A 14 -17.35 3.62 -8.28
C GLU A 14 -18.15 3.36 -6.99
N SER A 15 -18.74 2.15 -6.82
CA SER A 15 -19.35 1.75 -5.55
C SER A 15 -18.30 1.75 -4.42
N ASP A 16 -18.77 1.81 -3.18
CA ASP A 16 -17.87 1.88 -2.00
C ASP A 16 -16.88 0.69 -1.99
N ASP A 17 -15.60 1.01 -1.90
CA ASP A 17 -14.55 -0.01 -1.78
C ASP A 17 -14.70 -0.83 -0.48
N GLY A 18 -15.26 -0.24 0.59
CA GLY A 18 -15.56 -0.93 1.83
C GLY A 18 -16.56 -2.07 1.64
N GLU A 19 -17.58 -1.87 0.82
CA GLU A 19 -18.54 -2.94 0.47
C GLU A 19 -17.87 -4.04 -0.35
N PHE A 20 -17.05 -3.68 -1.34
CA PHE A 20 -16.32 -4.65 -2.16
C PHE A 20 -15.37 -5.54 -1.36
N TYR A 21 -14.74 -4.98 -0.33
CA TYR A 21 -13.81 -5.70 0.56
C TYR A 21 -14.47 -6.16 1.87
N SER A 22 -15.81 -6.13 2.01
CA SER A 22 -16.51 -6.56 3.22
C SER A 22 -16.32 -8.04 3.54
N ASP A 23 -16.31 -8.90 2.52
CA ASP A 23 -16.07 -10.32 2.69
C ASP A 23 -14.57 -10.60 2.77
N PRO A 24 -14.07 -11.23 3.86
CA PRO A 24 -12.65 -11.51 4.03
C PRO A 24 -12.14 -12.53 3.00
N LYS A 25 -10.97 -12.29 2.45
CA LYS A 25 -10.34 -13.10 1.40
C LYS A 25 -8.99 -13.64 1.89
N PHE A 26 -9.00 -14.79 2.53
CA PHE A 26 -7.78 -15.46 3.01
C PHE A 26 -7.07 -16.25 1.90
N VAL A 27 -6.82 -15.58 0.78
CA VAL A 27 -6.16 -16.16 -0.40
C VAL A 27 -4.95 -15.32 -0.80
N TYR A 28 -3.94 -15.96 -1.38
CA TYR A 28 -2.81 -15.24 -1.94
C TYR A 28 -3.15 -14.75 -3.34
N HIS A 29 -3.25 -13.43 -3.52
CA HIS A 29 -3.45 -12.80 -4.82
C HIS A 29 -2.17 -12.79 -5.68
N LEU A 30 -1.02 -12.92 -5.05
CA LEU A 30 0.31 -12.96 -5.67
C LEU A 30 0.84 -14.39 -5.67
N ASP A 31 1.53 -14.78 -6.74
CA ASP A 31 2.17 -16.09 -6.82
C ASP A 31 3.35 -16.23 -5.84
N SER A 32 3.79 -17.47 -5.64
CA SER A 32 4.85 -17.77 -4.67
C SER A 32 6.19 -17.14 -5.02
N ASN A 33 6.53 -17.02 -6.32
CA ASN A 33 7.79 -16.45 -6.75
C ASN A 33 7.84 -14.96 -6.40
N PHE A 34 6.75 -14.23 -6.69
CA PHE A 34 6.64 -12.82 -6.33
C PHE A 34 6.73 -12.62 -4.81
N ARG A 35 6.00 -13.42 -4.02
CA ARG A 35 6.01 -13.34 -2.55
C ARG A 35 7.40 -13.62 -1.97
N ASN A 36 8.08 -14.64 -2.47
CA ASN A 36 9.44 -14.98 -2.05
C ASN A 36 10.45 -13.88 -2.39
N TYR A 37 10.33 -13.31 -3.61
CA TYR A 37 11.17 -12.18 -4.01
C TYR A 37 10.90 -10.95 -3.15
N LEU A 38 9.64 -10.64 -2.86
CA LEU A 38 9.26 -9.53 -1.99
C LEU A 38 9.84 -9.68 -0.58
N SER A 39 9.71 -10.88 0.01
CA SER A 39 10.32 -11.19 1.31
C SER A 39 11.84 -11.06 1.29
N TYR A 40 12.50 -11.47 0.20
CA TYR A 40 13.93 -11.25 0.00
C TYR A 40 14.30 -9.76 -0.04
N VAL A 41 13.53 -8.95 -0.79
CA VAL A 41 13.73 -7.48 -0.83
C VAL A 41 13.58 -6.89 0.57
N TYR A 42 12.53 -7.23 1.29
CA TYR A 42 12.30 -6.73 2.66
C TYR A 42 13.38 -7.16 3.65
N LYS A 43 13.94 -8.37 3.48
CA LYS A 43 15.05 -8.83 4.30
C LYS A 43 16.28 -7.93 4.15
N ASN A 44 16.55 -7.43 2.95
CA ASN A 44 17.72 -6.62 2.65
C ASN A 44 17.49 -5.12 2.87
N GLU A 45 16.29 -4.61 2.60
CA GLU A 45 15.98 -3.18 2.64
C GLU A 45 15.54 -2.69 4.02
N ILE A 46 14.80 -3.51 4.80
CA ILE A 46 14.29 -3.10 6.10
C ILE A 46 15.34 -3.43 7.18
N GLU A 47 15.70 -2.47 8.00
CA GLU A 47 16.63 -2.67 9.11
C GLU A 47 15.98 -3.33 10.32
N ASN A 48 16.76 -4.02 11.15
CA ASN A 48 16.26 -4.55 12.43
C ASN A 48 15.85 -3.39 13.36
N ASN A 49 14.92 -3.67 14.26
CA ASN A 49 14.34 -2.71 15.21
C ASN A 49 13.64 -1.50 14.57
N SER A 50 13.23 -1.61 13.31
CA SER A 50 12.47 -0.58 12.63
C SER A 50 10.98 -0.64 12.95
N THR A 51 10.32 0.52 12.89
CA THR A 51 8.86 0.64 12.86
C THR A 51 8.38 0.58 11.42
N VAL A 52 7.59 -0.43 11.10
CA VAL A 52 7.09 -0.70 9.75
C VAL A 52 5.59 -0.43 9.68
N LEU A 53 5.16 0.29 8.67
CA LEU A 53 3.76 0.50 8.34
C LEU A 53 3.44 -0.24 7.03
N ASP A 54 2.49 -1.17 7.07
CA ASP A 54 1.98 -1.90 5.92
C ASP A 54 0.58 -1.37 5.56
N LEU A 55 0.53 -0.53 4.53
CA LEU A 55 -0.67 0.14 4.07
C LEU A 55 -1.42 -0.68 3.02
N MET A 56 -2.76 -0.63 3.09
CA MET A 56 -3.66 -1.32 2.18
C MET A 56 -3.37 -2.83 2.14
N SER A 57 -3.05 -3.36 3.30
CA SER A 57 -2.66 -4.74 3.55
C SER A 57 -3.87 -5.63 3.80
N SER A 58 -3.62 -6.91 3.99
CA SER A 58 -4.56 -7.97 4.26
C SER A 58 -4.01 -8.89 5.35
N TRP A 59 -4.34 -10.17 5.30
CA TRP A 59 -3.98 -11.18 6.29
C TRP A 59 -2.51 -11.63 6.26
N ASP A 60 -1.70 -11.17 5.30
CA ASP A 60 -0.26 -11.44 5.20
C ASP A 60 0.49 -10.22 4.68
N SER A 61 1.59 -9.85 5.33
CA SER A 61 2.46 -8.71 4.99
C SER A 61 3.71 -9.12 4.20
N TYR A 62 3.94 -10.42 3.98
CA TYR A 62 5.15 -10.97 3.35
C TYR A 62 6.46 -10.55 4.04
N LEU A 63 6.39 -10.07 5.27
CA LEU A 63 7.54 -9.67 6.05
C LEU A 63 8.36 -10.91 6.49
N PRO A 64 9.70 -10.87 6.44
CA PRO A 64 10.55 -11.95 6.95
C PRO A 64 10.30 -12.26 8.41
N GLN A 65 9.88 -13.47 8.73
CA GLN A 65 9.56 -13.89 10.10
C GLN A 65 10.78 -13.97 11.03
N ASN A 66 11.97 -14.14 10.47
CA ASN A 66 13.23 -14.22 11.21
C ASN A 66 13.88 -12.84 11.46
N LYS A 67 13.16 -11.75 11.19
CA LYS A 67 13.61 -10.39 11.39
C LYS A 67 12.93 -9.78 12.62
N GLN A 68 13.67 -9.00 13.39
CA GLN A 68 13.11 -8.31 14.54
C GLN A 68 12.65 -6.91 14.14
N TYR A 69 11.38 -6.62 14.37
CA TYR A 69 10.79 -5.31 14.18
C TYR A 69 10.51 -4.66 15.53
N LYS A 70 10.71 -3.35 15.65
CA LYS A 70 10.29 -2.59 16.83
C LYS A 70 8.77 -2.56 16.93
N LYS A 71 8.11 -2.33 15.80
CA LYS A 71 6.64 -2.34 15.68
C LYS A 71 6.25 -2.55 14.23
N VAL A 72 5.20 -3.31 14.00
CA VAL A 72 4.55 -3.44 12.69
C VAL A 72 3.11 -2.97 12.83
N ILE A 73 2.73 -1.99 12.04
CA ILE A 73 1.39 -1.41 12.04
C ILE A 73 0.72 -1.74 10.72
N GLY A 74 -0.49 -2.27 10.77
CA GLY A 74 -1.28 -2.63 9.60
C GLY A 74 -2.36 -1.62 9.27
N HIS A 75 -2.71 -1.51 8.00
CA HIS A 75 -3.89 -0.80 7.54
C HIS A 75 -4.52 -1.53 6.35
N GLY A 76 -5.85 -1.59 6.30
CA GLY A 76 -6.60 -2.18 5.19
C GLY A 76 -8.08 -1.84 5.27
N LEU A 77 -8.90 -2.51 4.49
CA LEU A 77 -10.34 -2.31 4.49
C LEU A 77 -11.11 -3.40 5.25
N ASN A 78 -10.57 -4.61 5.34
CA ASN A 78 -11.23 -5.72 6.02
C ASN A 78 -10.59 -5.98 7.40
N LYS A 79 -11.39 -5.82 8.44
CA LYS A 79 -10.93 -5.96 9.82
C LYS A 79 -10.50 -7.40 10.14
N GLU A 80 -11.27 -8.41 9.69
CA GLU A 80 -10.98 -9.82 9.97
C GLU A 80 -9.68 -10.28 9.30
N GLU A 81 -9.38 -9.78 8.10
CA GLU A 81 -8.10 -10.03 7.44
C GLU A 81 -6.93 -9.45 8.25
N LEU A 82 -7.07 -8.21 8.74
CA LEU A 82 -6.03 -7.56 9.54
C LEU A 82 -5.84 -8.22 10.90
N GLU A 83 -6.91 -8.66 11.56
CA GLU A 83 -6.86 -9.42 12.81
C GLU A 83 -6.11 -10.75 12.66
N ARG A 84 -6.19 -11.37 11.49
CA ARG A 84 -5.49 -12.62 11.20
C ARG A 84 -4.02 -12.44 10.83
N ASN A 85 -3.57 -11.23 10.57
CA ASN A 85 -2.18 -10.96 10.22
C ASN A 85 -1.29 -10.95 11.46
N ASN A 86 -0.57 -12.05 11.66
CA ASN A 86 0.30 -12.27 12.83
C ASN A 86 1.52 -11.32 12.87
N SER A 87 1.78 -10.56 11.81
CA SER A 87 2.87 -9.58 11.78
C SER A 87 2.51 -8.29 12.52
N PHE A 88 1.23 -7.98 12.70
CA PHE A 88 0.77 -6.70 13.22
C PHE A 88 0.77 -6.63 14.75
N ASN A 89 1.36 -5.57 15.30
CA ASN A 89 1.19 -5.19 16.70
C ASN A 89 -0.07 -4.35 16.92
N SER A 90 -0.47 -3.61 15.89
CA SER A 90 -1.71 -2.81 15.86
C SER A 90 -2.12 -2.56 14.42
N PHE A 91 -3.38 -2.26 14.20
CA PHE A 91 -3.90 -1.92 12.87
C PHE A 91 -5.12 -1.00 12.98
N TRP A 92 -5.53 -0.42 11.85
CA TRP A 92 -6.80 0.30 11.70
C TRP A 92 -7.40 0.06 10.31
N THR A 93 -8.70 0.32 10.18
CA THR A 93 -9.40 0.27 8.90
C THR A 93 -9.76 1.67 8.42
N GLN A 94 -9.53 1.95 7.14
CA GLN A 94 -9.84 3.24 6.51
C GLN A 94 -9.86 3.10 4.99
N ASN A 95 -10.80 3.77 4.32
CA ASN A 95 -10.79 3.89 2.86
C ASN A 95 -10.00 5.14 2.43
N PHE A 96 -8.81 4.96 1.86
CA PHE A 96 -7.98 6.07 1.39
C PHE A 96 -8.52 6.78 0.14
N ASN A 97 -9.54 6.26 -0.52
CA ASN A 97 -10.25 7.00 -1.55
C ASN A 97 -11.26 8.00 -0.97
N LEU A 98 -11.68 7.81 0.29
CA LEU A 98 -12.54 8.75 1.02
C LEU A 98 -11.75 9.75 1.87
N SER A 99 -10.74 9.29 2.60
CA SER A 99 -9.89 10.14 3.44
C SER A 99 -8.45 9.66 3.39
N GLN A 100 -7.51 10.54 3.07
CA GLN A 100 -6.09 10.20 2.92
C GLN A 100 -5.26 10.50 4.18
N LYS A 101 -5.87 11.07 5.24
CA LYS A 101 -5.14 11.38 6.48
C LYS A 101 -4.78 10.09 7.22
N ILE A 102 -3.50 9.90 7.51
CA ILE A 102 -3.00 8.77 8.28
C ILE A 102 -3.02 9.13 9.78
N PRO A 103 -3.66 8.32 10.66
CA PRO A 103 -3.81 8.62 12.09
C PRO A 103 -2.54 8.24 12.89
N LEU A 104 -1.39 8.65 12.39
CA LEU A 104 -0.08 8.46 13.03
C LEU A 104 0.65 9.79 13.14
N ASP A 105 1.56 9.89 14.12
CA ASP A 105 2.38 11.06 14.33
C ASP A 105 3.37 11.29 13.17
N SER A 106 3.78 12.54 12.99
CA SER A 106 4.83 12.88 12.04
C SER A 106 6.15 12.24 12.48
N LYS A 107 6.96 11.78 11.52
CA LYS A 107 8.27 11.19 11.75
C LYS A 107 8.26 10.02 12.75
N SER A 108 7.29 9.12 12.60
CA SER A 108 7.09 7.97 13.49
C SER A 108 7.32 6.61 12.83
N ILE A 109 7.52 6.57 11.52
CA ILE A 109 7.64 5.36 10.70
C ILE A 109 9.00 5.34 9.98
N ASP A 110 9.70 4.22 10.07
CA ASP A 110 10.97 4.02 9.36
C ASP A 110 10.75 3.46 7.96
N TYR A 111 9.79 2.55 7.79
CA TYR A 111 9.45 1.94 6.50
C TYR A 111 7.95 1.92 6.29
N CYS A 112 7.51 2.45 5.16
CA CYS A 112 6.12 2.36 4.72
C CYS A 112 6.04 1.44 3.49
N LEU A 113 5.12 0.47 3.51
CA LEU A 113 4.96 -0.53 2.46
C LEU A 113 3.58 -0.41 1.83
N ILE A 114 3.49 -0.59 0.50
CA ILE A 114 2.24 -0.86 -0.22
C ILE A 114 2.49 -2.01 -1.18
N VAL A 115 1.75 -3.10 -1.04
CA VAL A 115 1.89 -4.31 -1.85
C VAL A 115 0.63 -4.57 -2.67
N ALA A 116 0.75 -4.56 -4.00
CA ALA A 116 -0.32 -4.87 -4.94
C ALA A 116 -1.65 -4.12 -4.68
N ALA A 117 -1.55 -2.91 -4.15
CA ALA A 117 -2.70 -2.10 -3.77
C ALA A 117 -2.64 -0.65 -4.29
N TRP A 118 -1.47 -0.15 -4.67
CA TRP A 118 -1.29 1.18 -5.24
C TRP A 118 -2.24 1.46 -6.42
N GLN A 119 -2.49 0.45 -7.22
CA GLN A 119 -3.34 0.50 -8.41
C GLN A 119 -4.81 0.84 -8.13
N TYR A 120 -5.25 0.91 -6.88
CA TYR A 120 -6.64 1.24 -6.50
C TYR A 120 -6.81 2.66 -5.97
N LEU A 121 -5.71 3.42 -5.84
CA LEU A 121 -5.73 4.78 -5.31
C LEU A 121 -6.23 5.79 -6.36
N GLN A 122 -7.27 6.54 -5.99
CA GLN A 122 -7.77 7.67 -6.78
C GLN A 122 -7.03 8.98 -6.46
N TYR A 123 -6.46 9.09 -5.25
CA TYR A 123 -5.74 10.28 -4.77
C TYR A 123 -4.34 9.96 -4.26
N PRO A 124 -3.48 9.31 -5.07
CA PRO A 124 -2.16 8.83 -4.61
C PRO A 124 -1.25 9.97 -4.18
N GLU A 125 -1.32 11.13 -4.81
CA GLU A 125 -0.52 12.31 -4.46
C GLU A 125 -0.89 12.89 -3.09
N LYS A 126 -2.14 12.72 -2.64
CA LYS A 126 -2.55 13.14 -1.30
C LYS A 126 -2.07 12.14 -0.25
N LEU A 127 -2.19 10.84 -0.55
CA LEU A 127 -1.68 9.81 0.34
C LEU A 127 -0.16 9.86 0.47
N THR A 128 0.57 10.10 -0.63
CA THR A 128 2.04 10.25 -0.60
C THR A 128 2.48 11.39 0.33
N LYS A 129 1.76 12.53 0.35
CA LYS A 129 2.06 13.62 1.29
C LYS A 129 1.92 13.19 2.76
N GLU A 130 0.91 12.40 3.07
CA GLU A 130 0.75 11.86 4.42
C GLU A 130 1.83 10.83 4.75
N ILE A 131 2.22 9.97 3.78
CA ILE A 131 3.35 9.06 3.94
C ILE A 131 4.64 9.85 4.19
N GLU A 132 4.93 10.90 3.41
CA GLU A 132 6.06 11.80 3.64
C GLU A 132 6.06 12.41 5.06
N ARG A 133 4.89 12.83 5.54
CA ARG A 133 4.73 13.42 6.88
C ARG A 133 5.08 12.45 8.00
N ILE A 134 4.66 11.18 7.87
CA ILE A 134 4.85 10.18 8.93
C ILE A 134 6.21 9.49 8.88
N LEU A 135 6.90 9.50 7.74
CA LEU A 135 8.24 8.93 7.61
C LEU A 135 9.26 9.73 8.43
N CYS A 136 10.13 9.02 9.14
CA CYS A 136 11.31 9.56 9.76
C CYS A 136 12.28 10.11 8.71
N ASP A 137 13.21 10.98 9.13
CA ASP A 137 14.30 11.40 8.26
C ASP A 137 15.13 10.17 7.86
N GLY A 138 15.30 9.95 6.56
CA GLY A 138 15.92 8.73 6.01
C GLY A 138 15.00 7.51 5.92
N GLY A 139 13.73 7.63 6.35
CA GLY A 139 12.73 6.58 6.20
C GLY A 139 12.43 6.25 4.73
N LYS A 140 12.03 5.02 4.44
CA LYS A 140 11.82 4.54 3.07
C LYS A 140 10.35 4.21 2.81
N PHE A 141 9.88 4.54 1.61
CA PHE A 141 8.59 4.11 1.09
C PHE A 141 8.79 3.09 -0.04
N LEU A 142 8.26 1.88 0.14
CA LEU A 142 8.40 0.76 -0.80
C LEU A 142 7.03 0.44 -1.42
N VAL A 143 6.93 0.56 -2.73
CA VAL A 143 5.73 0.21 -3.49
C VAL A 143 6.04 -0.97 -4.39
N SER A 144 5.28 -2.05 -4.24
CA SER A 144 5.35 -3.20 -5.14
C SER A 144 3.99 -3.48 -5.76
N PHE A 145 3.98 -3.81 -7.04
CA PHE A 145 2.78 -4.11 -7.79
C PHE A 145 3.07 -5.12 -8.90
N SER A 146 2.02 -5.77 -9.36
CA SER A 146 2.06 -6.71 -10.50
C SER A 146 1.09 -6.26 -11.59
N ASN A 147 1.03 -7.01 -12.66
CA ASN A 147 0.05 -6.80 -13.72
C ASN A 147 -1.38 -7.24 -13.33
N ARG A 148 -1.56 -7.88 -12.16
CA ARG A 148 -2.87 -8.31 -11.67
C ARG A 148 -3.58 -7.16 -10.96
N ALA A 149 -4.87 -6.98 -11.28
CA ALA A 149 -5.74 -6.02 -10.60
C ALA A 149 -7.21 -6.45 -10.73
N PHE A 150 -8.04 -6.02 -9.80
CA PHE A 150 -9.50 -5.97 -9.99
C PHE A 150 -9.82 -4.78 -10.89
N TRP A 151 -9.86 -4.99 -12.21
CA TRP A 151 -9.90 -3.94 -13.21
C TRP A 151 -11.03 -2.92 -13.00
N HIS A 152 -12.20 -3.38 -12.58
CA HIS A 152 -13.35 -2.50 -12.32
C HIS A 152 -13.13 -1.58 -11.11
N LYS A 153 -12.26 -1.93 -10.16
CA LYS A 153 -11.89 -1.13 -8.98
C LYS A 153 -10.64 -0.28 -9.18
N ALA A 154 -9.92 -0.46 -10.27
CA ALA A 154 -8.73 0.33 -10.58
C ALA A 154 -9.10 1.59 -11.38
N PRO A 155 -8.51 2.77 -11.07
CA PRO A 155 -8.73 4.00 -11.82
C PRO A 155 -8.25 3.92 -13.28
N ASN A 156 -8.83 4.76 -14.14
CA ASN A 156 -8.51 4.81 -15.57
C ASN A 156 -7.01 5.02 -15.85
N ILE A 157 -6.31 5.78 -15.01
CA ILE A 157 -4.85 5.94 -15.14
C ILE A 157 -4.14 4.58 -15.11
N TRP A 158 -4.63 3.62 -14.35
CA TRP A 158 -4.04 2.29 -14.27
C TRP A 158 -4.53 1.37 -15.39
N THR A 159 -5.85 1.36 -15.64
CA THR A 159 -6.45 0.44 -16.62
C THR A 159 -6.11 0.78 -18.06
N ASN A 160 -5.90 2.07 -18.37
CA ASN A 160 -5.55 2.54 -19.71
C ASN A 160 -4.03 2.61 -19.96
N SER A 161 -3.21 2.20 -19.00
CA SER A 161 -1.75 2.22 -19.11
C SER A 161 -1.18 0.82 -19.32
N ASN A 162 -0.13 0.72 -20.12
CA ASN A 162 0.73 -0.46 -20.21
C ASN A 162 1.69 -0.55 -19.00
N GLU A 163 2.50 -1.61 -18.92
CA GLU A 163 3.39 -1.84 -17.77
C GLU A 163 4.45 -0.75 -17.59
N GLU A 164 5.05 -0.27 -18.66
CA GLU A 164 6.04 0.81 -18.60
C GLU A 164 5.42 2.13 -18.14
N GLU A 165 4.21 2.44 -18.62
CA GLU A 165 3.46 3.64 -18.22
C GLU A 165 3.06 3.59 -16.75
N ARG A 166 2.68 2.40 -16.22
CA ARG A 166 2.40 2.21 -14.78
C ARG A 166 3.63 2.47 -13.93
N VAL A 167 4.79 1.96 -14.33
CA VAL A 167 6.06 2.24 -13.65
C VAL A 167 6.38 3.73 -13.67
N LYS A 168 6.24 4.40 -14.82
CA LYS A 168 6.45 5.86 -14.96
C LYS A 168 5.47 6.64 -14.08
N TYR A 169 4.20 6.23 -14.08
CA TYR A 169 3.16 6.83 -13.26
C TYR A 169 3.50 6.73 -11.75
N VAL A 170 3.76 5.53 -11.24
CA VAL A 170 4.12 5.33 -9.83
C VAL A 170 5.35 6.16 -9.46
N LYS A 171 6.38 6.15 -10.31
CA LYS A 171 7.58 6.99 -10.11
C LYS A 171 7.23 8.48 -10.10
N SER A 172 6.38 8.97 -11.01
CA SER A 172 6.06 10.40 -11.10
C SER A 172 5.38 10.95 -9.85
N ILE A 173 4.64 10.13 -9.12
CA ILE A 173 4.00 10.50 -7.86
C ILE A 173 5.02 10.54 -6.72
N ASN A 174 5.93 9.55 -6.68
CA ASN A 174 6.81 9.31 -5.53
C ASN A 174 8.18 10.01 -5.63
N TYR A 175 8.67 10.29 -6.84
CA TYR A 175 10.03 10.85 -7.08
C TYR A 175 10.12 12.39 -7.07
N LYS A 176 9.03 13.11 -6.95
CA LYS A 176 9.07 14.58 -7.01
C LYS A 176 9.56 15.25 -5.74
N ARG A 177 10.02 14.49 -4.72
CA ARG A 177 10.26 15.05 -3.39
C ARG A 177 11.38 14.40 -2.56
N ILE A 178 12.32 13.74 -3.21
CA ILE A 178 13.59 13.39 -2.53
C ILE A 178 14.66 14.37 -2.97
#